data_2405c434353d47ef692e1a8ed0002702
#
_entry.id   2405c434353d47ef692e1a8ed0002702
#
_cell.length_a   1.000
_cell.length_b   1.000
_cell.length_c   1.000
_cell.angle_alpha   90.00
_cell.angle_beta   90.00
_cell.angle_gamma   90.00
#
_symmetry.space_group_name_H-M   'P 1'
#
loop_
_entity.id
_entity.type
_entity.pdbx_description
1 polymer ?
#
loop_
_entity_poly.entity_id
_entity_poly.type
_entity_poly.pdbx_seq_one_letter_code
_entity_poly.pdbx_strand_id
1 'polypeptide(L)'
;MTTAPPLASRVERIRAVVQDALHPVLLEIRDDSAAHIGHVGGGGKGHFKLVIVSELFSGKSLLQRHRLVHDALAGLMESDIHALVLSTRAPEDVS
;
A
#
# COMPACT_ATOMS: atom_id res chain seq x y z
N MET A 1 7.92 31.41 4.06
CA MET A 1 8.73 30.27 4.45
C MET A 1 7.88 29.03 4.60
N THR A 2 8.34 28.01 4.02
CA THR A 2 7.58 26.78 4.05
C THR A 2 7.87 26.05 5.31
N THR A 3 6.89 25.91 6.14
CA THR A 3 6.98 25.01 7.25
C THR A 3 6.94 23.61 6.68
N ALA A 4 7.89 22.80 7.01
CA ALA A 4 7.80 21.42 6.64
C ALA A 4 6.48 20.89 7.21
N PRO A 5 5.64 20.26 6.40
CA PRO A 5 4.44 19.67 6.93
C PRO A 5 4.81 18.64 7.99
N PRO A 6 3.94 18.37 8.95
CA PRO A 6 4.17 17.26 9.85
C PRO A 6 4.41 16.01 9.02
N LEU A 7 5.12 15.06 9.59
CA LEU A 7 5.40 13.82 8.89
C LEU A 7 4.10 13.28 8.31
N ALA A 8 4.12 13.01 7.02
CA ALA A 8 2.97 12.42 6.37
C ALA A 8 2.62 11.11 7.08
N SER A 9 1.33 10.84 7.21
CA SER A 9 0.90 9.57 7.78
C SER A 9 1.38 8.42 6.91
N ARG A 10 1.44 7.24 7.50
CA ARG A 10 1.81 6.04 6.73
C ARG A 10 0.87 5.82 5.56
N VAL A 11 -0.43 6.04 5.77
CA VAL A 11 -1.42 5.93 4.71
C VAL A 11 -1.10 6.88 3.55
N GLU A 12 -0.77 8.13 3.86
CA GLU A 12 -0.44 9.11 2.84
C GLU A 12 0.81 8.73 2.06
N ARG A 13 1.82 8.22 2.74
CA ARG A 13 3.05 7.78 2.09
C ARG A 13 2.81 6.58 1.19
N ILE A 14 2.02 5.62 1.64
CA ILE A 14 1.66 4.45 0.83
C ILE A 14 0.89 4.91 -0.41
N ARG A 15 -0.07 5.80 -0.22
CA ARG A 15 -0.87 6.33 -1.32
C ARG A 15 0.00 7.00 -2.38
N ALA A 16 0.91 7.84 -1.95
CA ALA A 16 1.77 8.57 -2.87
C ALA A 16 2.63 7.62 -3.70
N VAL A 17 3.21 6.62 -3.06
CA VAL A 17 4.06 5.64 -3.75
C VAL A 17 3.25 4.81 -4.74
N VAL A 18 2.09 4.32 -4.32
CA VAL A 18 1.25 3.49 -5.19
C VAL A 18 0.73 4.29 -6.38
N GLN A 19 0.28 5.51 -6.13
CA GLN A 19 -0.20 6.38 -7.21
C GLN A 19 0.90 6.66 -8.24
N ASP A 20 2.10 6.92 -7.77
CA ASP A 20 3.22 7.22 -8.64
C ASP A 20 3.67 6.01 -9.45
N ALA A 21 3.71 4.85 -8.82
CA ALA A 21 4.26 3.64 -9.46
C ALA A 21 3.24 2.89 -10.31
N LEU A 22 1.98 2.86 -9.90
CA LEU A 22 0.99 1.97 -10.49
C LEU A 22 -0.16 2.70 -11.18
N HIS A 23 -0.29 3.99 -11.00
CA HIS A 23 -1.34 4.81 -11.62
C HIS A 23 -2.72 4.17 -11.51
N PRO A 24 -3.18 3.82 -10.29
CA PRO A 24 -4.40 3.06 -10.13
C PRO A 24 -5.64 3.86 -10.53
N VAL A 25 -6.63 3.19 -11.10
CA VAL A 25 -7.94 3.78 -11.33
C VAL A 25 -8.79 3.72 -10.06
N LEU A 26 -8.43 2.84 -9.14
CA LEU A 26 -9.02 2.77 -7.81
C LEU A 26 -7.93 2.39 -6.82
N LEU A 27 -7.90 3.08 -5.70
CA LEU A 27 -7.00 2.76 -4.61
C LEU A 27 -7.72 2.97 -3.29
N GLU A 28 -7.85 1.89 -2.53
CA GLU A 28 -8.36 1.96 -1.17
C GLU A 28 -7.27 1.46 -0.24
N ILE A 29 -7.06 2.19 0.84
CA ILE A 29 -6.07 1.84 1.85
C ILE A 29 -6.77 1.79 3.19
N ARG A 30 -6.69 0.64 3.82
CA ARG A 30 -7.24 0.45 5.15
C ARG A 30 -6.08 0.25 6.12
N ASP A 31 -6.07 1.07 7.15
CA ASP A 31 -5.08 0.96 8.22
C ASP A 31 -5.69 0.11 9.33
N ASP A 32 -5.21 -1.11 9.43
CA ASP A 32 -5.68 -2.07 10.44
C ASP A 32 -4.76 -2.09 11.66
N SER A 33 -3.85 -1.12 11.78
CA SER A 33 -2.90 -1.08 12.91
C SER A 33 -3.61 -1.02 14.24
N ALA A 34 -4.73 -0.32 14.33
CA ALA A 34 -5.48 -0.18 15.57
C ALA A 34 -6.03 -1.50 16.10
N ALA A 35 -6.25 -2.48 15.22
CA ALA A 35 -6.73 -3.79 15.62
C ALA A 35 -5.68 -4.56 16.44
N HIS A 36 -4.46 -4.07 16.45
CA HIS A 36 -3.34 -4.69 17.15
C HIS A 36 -2.84 -3.87 18.32
N ILE A 37 -3.66 -2.95 18.81
CA ILE A 37 -3.33 -2.15 20.00
C ILE A 37 -3.09 -3.11 21.16
N GLY A 38 -1.98 -2.90 21.85
CA GLY A 38 -1.62 -3.75 22.97
C GLY A 38 -0.66 -4.87 22.62
N HIS A 39 -0.46 -5.15 21.35
CA HIS A 39 0.57 -6.09 20.94
C HIS A 39 1.93 -5.42 20.99
N VAL A 40 2.81 -6.05 21.72
CA VAL A 40 4.18 -5.57 21.85
C VAL A 40 4.99 -6.25 20.78
N GLY A 41 5.45 -5.59 19.82
CA GLY A 41 6.31 -6.26 18.88
C GLY A 41 6.20 -5.79 17.44
N GLY A 42 5.34 -4.86 17.17
CA GLY A 42 5.26 -4.31 15.84
C GLY A 42 6.38 -3.35 15.50
N GLY A 43 7.23 -3.01 16.47
CA GLY A 43 8.31 -2.07 16.23
C GLY A 43 7.86 -0.72 15.73
N GLY A 44 6.63 -0.34 16.01
CA GLY A 44 6.05 0.90 15.51
C GLY A 44 5.56 0.86 14.08
N LYS A 45 5.63 -0.30 13.43
CA LYS A 45 5.14 -0.45 12.05
C LYS A 45 3.67 -0.82 12.03
N GLY A 46 2.99 -0.52 10.93
CA GLY A 46 1.57 -0.70 10.80
C GLY A 46 1.16 -1.93 10.00
N HIS A 47 -0.13 -2.22 10.08
CA HIS A 47 -0.79 -3.29 9.31
C HIS A 47 -1.76 -2.64 8.34
N PHE A 48 -1.65 -2.97 7.06
CA PHE A 48 -2.43 -2.30 6.03
C PHE A 48 -3.06 -3.30 5.07
N LYS A 49 -4.24 -2.92 4.58
CA LYS A 49 -4.89 -3.63 3.49
C LYS A 49 -5.06 -2.65 2.33
N LEU A 50 -4.61 -3.04 1.15
CA LEU A 50 -4.73 -2.23 -0.05
C LEU A 50 -5.60 -2.93 -1.07
N VAL A 51 -6.55 -2.18 -1.63
CA VAL A 51 -7.29 -2.61 -2.81
C VAL A 51 -6.82 -1.72 -3.95
N ILE A 52 -6.25 -2.32 -4.96
CA ILE A 52 -5.65 -1.60 -6.08
C ILE A 52 -6.19 -2.13 -7.39
N VAL A 53 -6.77 -1.24 -8.18
CA VAL A 53 -7.19 -1.56 -9.54
C VAL A 53 -6.32 -0.76 -10.48
N SER A 54 -5.55 -1.44 -11.33
CA SER A 54 -4.60 -0.78 -12.23
C SER A 54 -4.51 -1.53 -13.55
N GLU A 55 -4.42 -0.77 -14.63
CA GLU A 55 -4.19 -1.35 -15.96
C GLU A 55 -2.87 -2.09 -16.04
N LEU A 56 -1.91 -1.74 -15.20
CA LEU A 56 -0.61 -2.42 -15.16
C LEU A 56 -0.73 -3.88 -14.72
N PHE A 57 -1.84 -4.24 -14.12
CA PHE A 57 -2.08 -5.62 -13.69
C PHE A 57 -2.68 -6.49 -14.80
N SER A 58 -3.11 -5.90 -15.90
CA SER A 58 -3.71 -6.65 -16.99
C SER A 58 -2.75 -7.69 -17.56
N GLY A 59 -3.23 -8.90 -17.73
CA GLY A 59 -2.43 -9.98 -18.29
C GLY A 59 -1.38 -10.57 -17.35
N LYS A 60 -1.34 -10.12 -16.10
CA LYS A 60 -0.36 -10.59 -15.14
C LYS A 60 -0.98 -11.56 -14.15
N SER A 61 -0.18 -12.52 -13.72
CA SER A 61 -0.58 -13.45 -12.66
C SER A 61 -0.70 -12.71 -11.33
N LEU A 62 -1.37 -13.33 -10.37
CA LEU A 62 -1.49 -12.77 -9.04
C LEU A 62 -0.10 -12.51 -8.43
N LEU A 63 0.80 -13.46 -8.60
CA LEU A 63 2.16 -13.30 -8.08
C LEU A 63 2.87 -12.11 -8.69
N GLN A 64 2.76 -11.94 -10.02
CA GLN A 64 3.38 -10.80 -10.70
C GLN A 64 2.81 -9.48 -10.21
N ARG A 65 1.49 -9.42 -10.01
CA ARG A 65 0.83 -8.22 -9.49
C ARG A 65 1.33 -7.87 -8.11
N HIS A 66 1.41 -8.87 -7.23
CA HIS A 66 1.89 -8.65 -5.87
C HIS A 66 3.35 -8.21 -5.86
N ARG A 67 4.17 -8.74 -6.74
CA ARG A 67 5.57 -8.31 -6.84
C ARG A 67 5.69 -6.86 -7.26
N LEU A 68 4.85 -6.41 -8.18
CA LEU A 68 4.85 -5.00 -8.57
C LEU A 68 4.57 -4.10 -7.37
N VAL A 69 3.60 -4.46 -6.54
CA VAL A 69 3.26 -3.67 -5.37
C VAL A 69 4.36 -3.71 -4.34
N HIS A 70 4.91 -4.89 -4.05
CA HIS A 70 5.98 -5.01 -3.07
C HIS A 70 7.24 -4.28 -3.52
N ASP A 71 7.58 -4.33 -4.80
CA ASP A 71 8.73 -3.59 -5.32
C ASP A 71 8.52 -2.08 -5.17
N ALA A 72 7.32 -1.61 -5.45
CA ALA A 72 7.01 -0.19 -5.31
C ALA A 72 7.11 0.27 -3.86
N LEU A 73 6.68 -0.58 -2.93
CA LEU A 73 6.62 -0.24 -1.51
C LEU A 73 7.85 -0.69 -0.72
N ALA A 74 8.90 -1.18 -1.40
CA ALA A 74 10.03 -1.78 -0.71
C ALA A 74 10.63 -0.93 0.40
N GLY A 75 10.78 0.39 0.15
CA GLY A 75 11.31 1.29 1.17
C GLY A 75 10.41 1.42 2.38
N LEU A 76 9.10 1.44 2.16
CA LEU A 76 8.14 1.55 3.25
C LEU A 76 7.97 0.23 4.00
N MET A 77 8.19 -0.89 3.33
CA MET A 77 8.16 -2.19 4.00
C MET A 77 9.22 -2.29 5.09
N GLU A 78 10.34 -1.62 4.90
CA GLU A 78 11.41 -1.62 5.89
C GLU A 78 11.09 -0.75 7.09
N SER A 79 10.42 0.39 6.87
CA SER A 79 10.28 1.42 7.91
C SER A 79 8.88 1.54 8.48
N ASP A 80 7.85 1.28 7.70
CA ASP A 80 6.49 1.66 8.06
C ASP A 80 5.48 0.51 8.05
N ILE A 81 5.73 -0.54 7.28
CA ILE A 81 4.74 -1.60 7.08
C ILE A 81 5.24 -2.90 7.69
N HIS A 82 4.49 -3.42 8.65
CA HIS A 82 4.77 -4.72 9.25
C HIS A 82 4.06 -5.84 8.49
N ALA A 83 2.82 -5.62 8.13
CA ALA A 83 2.03 -6.59 7.40
C ALA A 83 1.20 -5.90 6.32
N LEU A 84 1.09 -6.54 5.17
CA LEU A 84 0.41 -5.98 4.01
C LEU A 84 -0.47 -7.04 3.38
N VAL A 85 -1.77 -6.74 3.29
CA VAL A 85 -2.74 -7.57 2.59
C VAL A 85 -3.11 -6.85 1.30
N LEU A 86 -3.05 -7.56 0.20
CA LEU A 86 -3.27 -6.97 -1.12
C LEU A 86 -4.45 -7.60 -1.83
N SER A 87 -5.25 -6.74 -2.46
CA SER A 87 -6.21 -7.13 -3.49
C SER A 87 -5.79 -6.37 -4.75
N THR A 88 -5.35 -7.09 -5.77
CA THR A 88 -4.83 -6.50 -7.00
C THR A 88 -5.67 -6.94 -8.17
N ARG A 89 -6.27 -5.99 -8.88
CA ARG A 89 -7.16 -6.27 -9.99
C ARG A 89 -6.84 -5.38 -11.18
N ALA A 90 -7.04 -5.93 -12.36
CA ALA A 90 -7.07 -5.13 -13.57
C ALA A 90 -8.48 -4.55 -13.74
N PRO A 91 -8.65 -3.45 -14.48
CA PRO A 91 -9.99 -2.87 -14.68
C PRO A 91 -11.01 -3.85 -15.24
N GLU A 92 -10.58 -4.73 -16.14
CA GLU A 92 -11.47 -5.73 -16.74
C GLU A 92 -11.94 -6.77 -15.70
N ASP A 93 -11.24 -6.93 -14.59
CA ASP A 93 -11.61 -7.90 -13.54
C ASP A 93 -12.77 -7.40 -12.68
N VAL A 94 -13.08 -6.12 -12.74
CA VAL A 94 -14.10 -5.51 -11.88
C VAL A 94 -15.34 -5.08 -12.63
N SER A 95 -15.37 -5.30 -13.89
CA SER A 95 -16.54 -4.91 -14.71
C SER A 95 -17.71 -5.89 -14.55
#